data_4469bdcee83a7d15f0405135b80a90c6
#
_entry.id   4469bdcee83a7d15f0405135b80a90c6
#
_cell.length_a   1.000
_cell.length_b   1.000
_cell.length_c   1.000
_cell.angle_alpha   90.00
_cell.angle_beta   90.00
_cell.angle_gamma   90.00
#
_symmetry.space_group_name_H-M   'P 1'
#
loop_
_entity.id
_entity.type
_entity.pdbx_description
1 polymer ?
#
loop_
_entity_poly.entity_id
_entity_poly.type
_entity_poly.pdbx_seq_one_letter_code
_entity_poly.pdbx_strand_id
1 'polypeptide(L)'
;MFSLIFKNIWARRKRNGWLFAELIAVAIVSWVIFDPVVVGLYVRNLPTGYDADRLCRISLGRYYEGASQFSAEADSTLFEDIDRIMYQARNLNDVESSTQLLGFAYPGSMGNSNSTYVNPNDTTKLLRVSNMYYKPRTDFFKTFGIKPADGYTVEQLEEAVLPANSALLSEDGAKFLYGDNRSDMRLSLPPRYLAMVPDWQDRVVTGVFKSFKMNNGNRAIPVAFYKFSQDDNNGTDVPAQTYILVRVKGGVNLDKFIDDFNQNGIKQLHSGNLYARSIMKYSTLMENRDRYYLNAMRMRYVLAAFFMISLCLGVIGTFWLQTKVRKEDIGVMLSFGGTPKTIMSMLMGEGVVLTTIAVVIGCLIYMQYGISEGLVNDYLWGGAREDSPMVADSWIDSFPQHFLIVSGIIWLIMTIVVLIGIFIPAHKISHVQPTEALRDE
;
A
#
# COMPACT_ATOMS: atom_id res chain seq x y z
N MET A 1 35.94 10.44 26.22
CA MET A 1 35.61 11.02 24.90
C MET A 1 34.24 11.72 24.89
N PHE A 2 33.15 11.06 25.26
CA PHE A 2 31.79 11.68 25.28
C PHE A 2 31.70 12.93 26.19
N SER A 3 32.27 12.93 27.38
CA SER A 3 32.25 14.08 28.28
C SER A 3 32.98 15.31 27.68
N LEU A 4 34.04 15.09 26.92
CA LEU A 4 34.78 16.14 26.22
C LEU A 4 33.99 16.72 25.07
N ILE A 5 33.31 15.89 24.27
CA ILE A 5 32.40 16.30 23.19
C ILE A 5 31.28 17.17 23.74
N PHE A 6 30.63 16.76 24.83
CA PHE A 6 29.56 17.53 25.48
C PHE A 6 30.04 18.91 26.01
N LYS A 7 31.20 18.94 26.66
CA LYS A 7 31.81 20.20 27.10
C LYS A 7 32.12 21.13 25.96
N ASN A 8 32.65 20.63 24.83
CA ASN A 8 32.93 21.40 23.64
C ASN A 8 31.67 21.97 22.99
N ILE A 9 30.61 21.17 22.86
CA ILE A 9 29.32 21.59 22.33
C ILE A 9 28.74 22.71 23.20
N TRP A 10 28.76 22.56 24.53
CA TRP A 10 28.23 23.55 25.47
C TRP A 10 29.03 24.85 25.50
N ALA A 11 30.37 24.76 25.50
CA ALA A 11 31.24 25.93 25.45
C ALA A 11 30.98 26.78 24.18
N ARG A 12 30.59 26.15 23.08
CA ARG A 12 30.37 26.79 21.77
C ARG A 12 28.89 26.96 21.41
N ARG A 13 27.96 26.87 22.38
CA ARG A 13 26.51 26.91 22.14
C ARG A 13 26.02 28.13 21.36
N LYS A 14 26.60 29.31 21.57
CA LYS A 14 26.21 30.53 20.82
C LYS A 14 26.54 30.42 19.33
N ARG A 15 27.65 29.76 18.98
CA ARG A 15 28.13 29.61 17.61
C ARG A 15 27.41 28.41 16.89
N ASN A 16 27.15 27.36 17.63
CA ASN A 16 26.46 26.18 17.12
C ASN A 16 24.93 26.32 17.07
N GLY A 17 24.39 27.41 17.67
CA GLY A 17 22.95 27.62 17.83
C GLY A 17 22.19 27.67 16.51
N TRP A 18 22.76 28.31 15.47
CA TRP A 18 22.14 28.36 14.17
C TRP A 18 22.06 26.96 13.50
N LEU A 19 23.18 26.24 13.47
CA LEU A 19 23.21 24.87 12.95
C LEU A 19 22.24 23.95 13.70
N PHE A 20 22.15 24.10 15.01
CA PHE A 20 21.25 23.32 15.84
C PHE A 20 19.78 23.62 15.51
N ALA A 21 19.42 24.89 15.35
CA ALA A 21 18.08 25.29 14.94
C ALA A 21 17.74 24.76 13.52
N GLU A 22 18.69 24.84 12.59
CA GLU A 22 18.57 24.27 11.26
C GLU A 22 18.30 22.76 11.30
N LEU A 23 19.06 22.00 12.09
CA LEU A 23 18.87 20.54 12.23
C LEU A 23 17.52 20.18 12.84
N ILE A 24 17.01 20.97 13.81
CA ILE A 24 15.66 20.79 14.38
C ILE A 24 14.59 21.02 13.30
N ALA A 25 14.68 22.14 12.57
CA ALA A 25 13.74 22.45 11.50
C ALA A 25 13.72 21.35 10.43
N VAL A 26 14.90 20.88 10.06
CA VAL A 26 15.06 19.77 9.11
C VAL A 26 14.45 18.48 9.65
N ALA A 27 14.61 18.16 10.93
CA ALA A 27 14.01 16.97 11.52
C ALA A 27 12.47 17.01 11.46
N ILE A 28 11.87 18.18 11.72
CA ILE A 28 10.41 18.37 11.62
C ILE A 28 9.94 18.18 10.17
N VAL A 29 10.61 18.84 9.20
CA VAL A 29 10.26 18.72 7.78
C VAL A 29 10.49 17.30 7.25
N SER A 30 11.52 16.62 7.76
CA SER A 30 11.79 15.21 7.43
C SER A 30 10.62 14.29 7.76
N TRP A 31 9.92 14.53 8.87
CA TRP A 31 8.72 13.78 9.22
C TRP A 31 7.63 13.88 8.13
N VAL A 32 7.32 15.10 7.69
CA VAL A 32 6.30 15.34 6.66
C VAL A 32 6.64 14.64 5.34
N ILE A 33 7.92 14.54 5.01
CA ILE A 33 8.39 13.97 3.73
C ILE A 33 8.54 12.45 3.83
N PHE A 34 9.19 11.94 4.89
CA PHE A 34 9.59 10.53 4.97
C PHE A 34 8.50 9.62 5.50
N ASP A 35 7.60 10.11 6.36
CA ASP A 35 6.51 9.28 6.87
C ASP A 35 5.65 8.66 5.75
N PRO A 36 5.09 9.43 4.80
CA PRO A 36 4.35 8.86 3.68
C PRO A 36 5.20 7.95 2.77
N VAL A 37 6.52 8.20 2.68
CA VAL A 37 7.43 7.37 1.90
C VAL A 37 7.62 6.01 2.58
N VAL A 38 7.89 5.99 3.88
CA VAL A 38 8.11 4.77 4.67
C VAL A 38 6.84 3.93 4.71
N VAL A 39 5.70 4.55 5.04
CA VAL A 39 4.39 3.87 5.07
C VAL A 39 4.03 3.33 3.68
N GLY A 40 4.21 4.14 2.62
CA GLY A 40 3.90 3.72 1.26
C GLY A 40 4.77 2.55 0.77
N LEU A 41 6.07 2.54 1.10
CA LEU A 41 6.96 1.41 0.81
C LEU A 41 6.54 0.15 1.57
N TYR A 42 6.20 0.27 2.84
CA TYR A 42 5.72 -0.84 3.64
C TYR A 42 4.44 -1.43 3.05
N VAL A 43 3.43 -0.59 2.81
CA VAL A 43 2.12 -1.02 2.28
C VAL A 43 2.27 -1.67 0.90
N ARG A 44 3.11 -1.12 0.04
CA ARG A 44 3.36 -1.70 -1.29
C ARG A 44 3.93 -3.11 -1.22
N ASN A 45 4.78 -3.39 -0.25
CA ASN A 45 5.43 -4.70 -0.07
C ASN A 45 4.55 -5.72 0.67
N LEU A 46 3.38 -5.31 1.20
CA LEU A 46 2.43 -6.28 1.74
C LEU A 46 1.90 -7.19 0.63
N PRO A 47 1.67 -8.48 0.93
CA PRO A 47 1.12 -9.41 -0.05
C PRO A 47 -0.26 -8.94 -0.53
N THR A 48 -0.53 -9.14 -1.82
CA THR A 48 -1.83 -8.79 -2.42
C THR A 48 -2.98 -9.63 -1.89
N GLY A 49 -2.70 -10.86 -1.45
CA GLY A 49 -3.72 -11.81 -1.00
C GLY A 49 -4.32 -12.65 -2.13
N TYR A 50 -3.92 -12.41 -3.38
CA TYR A 50 -4.25 -13.20 -4.56
C TYR A 50 -3.06 -13.22 -5.55
N ASP A 51 -3.08 -14.15 -6.51
CA ASP A 51 -1.97 -14.40 -7.43
C ASP A 51 -2.22 -13.67 -8.77
N ALA A 52 -1.87 -12.37 -8.82
CA ALA A 52 -2.07 -11.53 -10.01
C ALA A 52 -1.17 -11.91 -11.18
N ASP A 53 -0.01 -12.54 -10.92
CA ASP A 53 1.03 -12.79 -11.93
C ASP A 53 0.67 -13.89 -12.93
N ARG A 54 -0.33 -14.73 -12.60
CA ARG A 54 -0.81 -15.81 -13.45
C ARG A 54 -2.18 -15.54 -14.06
N LEU A 55 -2.71 -14.34 -13.88
CA LEU A 55 -4.05 -13.98 -14.32
C LEU A 55 -4.03 -13.16 -15.60
N CYS A 56 -4.95 -13.49 -16.50
CA CYS A 56 -5.29 -12.66 -17.66
C CYS A 56 -6.78 -12.36 -17.65
N ARG A 57 -7.13 -11.12 -18.00
CA ARG A 57 -8.52 -10.69 -18.16
C ARG A 57 -8.86 -10.57 -19.64
N ILE A 58 -9.91 -11.26 -20.05
CA ILE A 58 -10.49 -11.20 -21.40
C ILE A 58 -11.67 -10.25 -21.35
N SER A 59 -11.66 -9.24 -22.20
CA SER A 59 -12.77 -8.32 -22.41
C SER A 59 -13.69 -8.87 -23.49
N LEU A 60 -15.00 -8.77 -23.29
CA LEU A 60 -16.00 -9.17 -24.24
C LEU A 60 -16.42 -8.00 -25.13
N GLY A 61 -16.79 -8.30 -26.35
CA GLY A 61 -17.46 -7.41 -27.29
C GLY A 61 -18.82 -7.99 -27.65
N ARG A 62 -19.74 -7.13 -28.14
CA ARG A 62 -21.04 -7.53 -28.66
C ARG A 62 -21.17 -7.00 -30.07
N TYR A 63 -21.69 -7.83 -30.96
CA TYR A 63 -22.05 -7.39 -32.34
C TYR A 63 -23.19 -6.37 -32.24
N TYR A 64 -23.08 -5.30 -33.00
CA TYR A 64 -24.14 -4.29 -33.12
C TYR A 64 -25.23 -4.75 -34.12
N GLU A 65 -26.44 -4.22 -34.01
CA GLU A 65 -27.62 -4.59 -34.81
C GLU A 65 -27.36 -4.41 -36.31
N GLY A 66 -26.50 -4.02 -36.91
CA GLY A 66 -26.19 -3.96 -38.35
C GLY A 66 -25.07 -4.90 -38.78
N ALA A 67 -24.48 -5.64 -37.87
CA ALA A 67 -23.41 -6.58 -38.20
C ALA A 67 -23.98 -7.86 -38.82
N SER A 68 -23.27 -8.46 -39.75
CA SER A 68 -23.68 -9.73 -40.40
C SER A 68 -23.78 -10.92 -39.42
N GLN A 69 -23.08 -10.82 -38.29
CA GLN A 69 -23.05 -11.82 -37.22
C GLN A 69 -24.12 -11.60 -36.14
N PHE A 70 -24.85 -10.46 -36.20
CA PHE A 70 -25.85 -10.14 -35.19
C PHE A 70 -27.12 -11.01 -35.35
N SER A 71 -27.62 -11.52 -34.24
CA SER A 71 -28.91 -12.19 -34.14
C SER A 71 -29.74 -11.57 -33.02
N ALA A 72 -30.96 -11.12 -33.36
CA ALA A 72 -31.87 -10.57 -32.34
C ALA A 72 -32.29 -11.63 -31.30
N GLU A 73 -32.37 -12.90 -31.66
CA GLU A 73 -32.70 -14.01 -30.76
C GLU A 73 -31.61 -14.23 -29.74
N ALA A 74 -30.33 -14.06 -30.12
CA ALA A 74 -29.19 -14.24 -29.20
C ALA A 74 -29.10 -13.15 -28.11
N ASP A 75 -29.85 -12.08 -28.20
CA ASP A 75 -29.90 -11.08 -27.15
C ASP A 75 -30.65 -11.53 -25.91
N SER A 76 -31.57 -12.49 -26.06
CA SER A 76 -32.27 -13.11 -24.92
C SER A 76 -31.40 -14.10 -24.12
N THR A 77 -30.28 -14.52 -24.69
CA THR A 77 -29.38 -15.56 -24.10
C THR A 77 -28.01 -15.03 -23.69
N LEU A 78 -27.86 -13.70 -23.53
CA LEU A 78 -26.56 -13.09 -23.23
C LEU A 78 -25.85 -13.65 -21.99
N PHE A 79 -26.58 -13.99 -20.95
CA PHE A 79 -25.98 -14.55 -19.71
C PHE A 79 -25.48 -15.98 -19.94
N GLU A 80 -26.24 -16.81 -20.66
CA GLU A 80 -25.84 -18.16 -21.04
C GLU A 80 -24.64 -18.12 -22.00
N ASP A 81 -24.60 -17.11 -22.88
CA ASP A 81 -23.50 -16.93 -23.83
C ASP A 81 -22.22 -16.55 -23.12
N ILE A 82 -22.29 -15.72 -22.07
CA ILE A 82 -21.13 -15.43 -21.22
C ILE A 82 -20.62 -16.71 -20.55
N ASP A 83 -21.52 -17.55 -20.03
CA ASP A 83 -21.15 -18.84 -19.45
C ASP A 83 -20.46 -19.75 -20.45
N ARG A 84 -21.00 -19.84 -21.66
CA ARG A 84 -20.39 -20.64 -22.75
C ARG A 84 -19.00 -20.15 -23.09
N ILE A 85 -18.80 -18.83 -23.22
CA ILE A 85 -17.47 -18.24 -23.47
C ILE A 85 -16.52 -18.53 -22.32
N MET A 86 -16.99 -18.45 -21.06
CA MET A 86 -16.18 -18.78 -19.91
C MET A 86 -15.72 -20.25 -19.92
N TYR A 87 -16.63 -21.17 -20.26
CA TYR A 87 -16.28 -22.59 -20.39
C TYR A 87 -15.36 -22.86 -21.58
N GLN A 88 -15.56 -22.16 -22.71
CA GLN A 88 -14.62 -22.21 -23.85
C GLN A 88 -13.22 -21.74 -23.42
N ALA A 89 -13.12 -20.63 -22.68
CA ALA A 89 -11.86 -20.12 -22.17
C ALA A 89 -11.15 -21.09 -21.21
N ARG A 90 -11.92 -21.83 -20.38
CA ARG A 90 -11.40 -22.89 -19.50
C ARG A 90 -10.75 -24.04 -20.26
N ASN A 91 -11.26 -24.34 -21.46
CA ASN A 91 -10.78 -25.43 -22.28
C ASN A 91 -9.57 -25.08 -23.17
N LEU A 92 -9.07 -23.84 -23.11
CA LEU A 92 -7.80 -23.49 -23.76
C LEU A 92 -6.63 -24.25 -23.13
N ASN A 93 -5.65 -24.65 -23.95
CA ASN A 93 -4.59 -25.57 -23.56
C ASN A 93 -3.82 -25.18 -22.30
N ASP A 94 -3.51 -23.89 -22.13
CA ASP A 94 -2.67 -23.40 -21.04
C ASP A 94 -3.47 -22.77 -19.90
N VAL A 95 -4.79 -22.89 -19.91
CA VAL A 95 -5.67 -22.39 -18.85
C VAL A 95 -5.87 -23.45 -17.77
N GLU A 96 -5.71 -23.08 -16.52
CA GLU A 96 -5.93 -23.90 -15.34
C GLU A 96 -7.39 -23.79 -14.84
N SER A 97 -7.91 -22.56 -14.79
CA SER A 97 -9.28 -22.25 -14.37
C SER A 97 -9.75 -20.93 -14.98
N SER A 98 -11.06 -20.72 -14.99
CA SER A 98 -11.68 -19.50 -15.49
C SER A 98 -12.90 -19.14 -14.66
N THR A 99 -13.16 -17.84 -14.53
CA THR A 99 -14.34 -17.31 -13.84
C THR A 99 -14.84 -16.04 -14.53
N GLN A 100 -16.04 -15.61 -14.18
CA GLN A 100 -16.62 -14.34 -14.62
C GLN A 100 -16.28 -13.24 -13.60
N LEU A 101 -15.96 -12.06 -14.08
CA LEU A 101 -15.91 -10.83 -13.29
C LEU A 101 -17.15 -10.01 -13.60
N LEU A 102 -17.93 -9.72 -12.60
CA LEU A 102 -19.23 -9.08 -12.72
C LEU A 102 -19.16 -7.61 -12.29
N GLY A 103 -19.63 -6.74 -13.13
CA GLY A 103 -19.64 -5.31 -12.87
C GLY A 103 -18.24 -4.71 -12.74
N PHE A 104 -18.09 -3.80 -11.78
CA PHE A 104 -16.86 -3.05 -11.53
C PHE A 104 -16.30 -3.28 -10.11
N ALA A 105 -16.90 -4.20 -9.33
CA ALA A 105 -16.49 -4.51 -7.95
C ALA A 105 -15.95 -5.95 -7.86
N TYR A 106 -14.66 -6.13 -8.13
CA TYR A 106 -13.91 -7.38 -8.01
C TYR A 106 -12.48 -7.07 -7.53
N PRO A 107 -11.72 -8.04 -7.03
CA PRO A 107 -10.34 -7.81 -6.59
C PRO A 107 -9.55 -7.06 -7.65
N GLY A 108 -8.90 -5.96 -7.27
CA GLY A 108 -8.20 -5.10 -8.22
C GLY A 108 -9.06 -4.20 -9.10
N SER A 109 -10.36 -4.07 -8.86
CA SER A 109 -11.21 -3.11 -9.58
C SER A 109 -11.12 -1.70 -8.99
N MET A 110 -11.54 -0.68 -9.77
CA MET A 110 -11.64 0.71 -9.27
C MET A 110 -13.00 1.01 -8.63
N GLY A 111 -14.02 0.26 -9.01
CA GLY A 111 -15.36 0.43 -8.47
C GLY A 111 -15.51 -0.27 -7.15
N ASN A 112 -16.22 0.34 -6.22
CA ASN A 112 -16.70 -0.32 -5.03
C ASN A 112 -18.10 0.18 -4.70
N SER A 113 -18.93 -0.72 -4.22
CA SER A 113 -20.13 -0.43 -3.46
C SER A 113 -19.80 -0.73 -2.01
N ASN A 114 -20.20 0.12 -1.10
CA ASN A 114 -19.90 -0.06 0.32
C ASN A 114 -21.20 -0.15 1.11
N SER A 115 -21.21 -1.06 2.08
CA SER A 115 -22.26 -1.15 3.09
C SER A 115 -21.63 -1.09 4.48
N THR A 116 -22.37 -0.57 5.46
CA THR A 116 -21.97 -0.59 6.85
C THR A 116 -22.83 -1.61 7.57
N TYR A 117 -22.17 -2.54 8.28
CA TYR A 117 -22.83 -3.59 9.05
C TYR A 117 -22.41 -3.57 10.50
N VAL A 118 -23.19 -4.22 11.31
CA VAL A 118 -22.94 -4.48 12.72
C VAL A 118 -23.13 -5.97 13.03
N ASN A 119 -22.52 -6.43 14.10
CA ASN A 119 -22.93 -7.67 14.73
C ASN A 119 -24.29 -7.43 15.43
N PRO A 120 -25.36 -8.19 15.12
CA PRO A 120 -26.67 -7.98 15.77
C PRO A 120 -26.62 -8.10 17.30
N ASN A 121 -25.66 -8.84 17.85
CA ASN A 121 -25.46 -8.98 19.29
C ASN A 121 -24.57 -7.89 19.92
N ASP A 122 -23.86 -7.10 19.09
CA ASP A 122 -23.00 -5.97 19.50
C ASP A 122 -23.02 -4.87 18.45
N THR A 123 -23.98 -3.97 18.55
CA THR A 123 -24.19 -2.87 17.61
C THR A 123 -23.26 -1.67 17.82
N THR A 124 -22.31 -1.77 18.76
CA THR A 124 -21.35 -0.69 19.05
C THR A 124 -20.25 -0.61 18.00
N LYS A 125 -19.93 -1.74 17.34
CA LYS A 125 -18.89 -1.82 16.31
C LYS A 125 -19.51 -1.71 14.92
N LEU A 126 -19.20 -0.62 14.23
CA LEU A 126 -19.60 -0.42 12.85
C LEU A 126 -18.50 -0.93 11.91
N LEU A 127 -18.85 -1.86 11.03
CA LEU A 127 -17.94 -2.38 10.00
C LEU A 127 -18.39 -1.91 8.62
N ARG A 128 -17.60 -1.09 7.98
CA ARG A 128 -17.78 -0.75 6.58
C ARG A 128 -17.07 -1.79 5.71
N VAL A 129 -17.82 -2.45 4.84
CA VAL A 129 -17.30 -3.45 3.91
C VAL A 129 -17.41 -2.94 2.48
N SER A 130 -16.46 -3.35 1.63
CA SER A 130 -16.60 -3.25 0.19
C SER A 130 -17.38 -4.45 -0.32
N ASN A 131 -18.50 -4.18 -0.99
CA ASN A 131 -19.36 -5.22 -1.54
C ASN A 131 -18.82 -5.68 -2.88
N MET A 132 -18.73 -7.00 -3.06
CA MET A 132 -18.36 -7.63 -4.32
C MET A 132 -19.35 -8.72 -4.66
N TYR A 133 -19.46 -9.02 -5.94
CA TYR A 133 -20.34 -10.06 -6.43
C TYR A 133 -19.54 -11.11 -7.18
N TYR A 134 -19.90 -12.36 -7.00
CA TYR A 134 -19.31 -13.48 -7.71
C TYR A 134 -20.39 -14.46 -8.17
N LYS A 135 -20.09 -15.19 -9.22
CA LYS A 135 -20.96 -16.27 -9.68
C LYS A 135 -20.50 -17.58 -9.04
N PRO A 136 -21.34 -18.24 -8.24
CA PRO A 136 -21.02 -19.56 -7.67
C PRO A 136 -20.74 -20.60 -8.76
N ARG A 137 -19.97 -21.63 -8.43
CA ARG A 137 -19.56 -22.73 -9.34
C ARG A 137 -18.71 -22.31 -10.53
N THR A 138 -18.04 -21.16 -10.46
CA THR A 138 -17.15 -20.70 -11.54
C THR A 138 -15.67 -20.75 -11.15
N ASP A 139 -15.31 -21.43 -10.06
CA ASP A 139 -13.93 -21.46 -9.54
C ASP A 139 -13.36 -20.05 -9.25
N PHE A 140 -14.19 -19.12 -8.76
CA PHE A 140 -13.80 -17.72 -8.56
C PHE A 140 -12.60 -17.58 -7.61
N PHE A 141 -12.68 -18.16 -6.41
CA PHE A 141 -11.63 -18.10 -5.39
C PHE A 141 -10.38 -18.85 -5.84
N LYS A 142 -10.56 -20.00 -6.46
CA LYS A 142 -9.48 -20.80 -7.06
C LYS A 142 -8.79 -20.04 -8.18
N THR A 143 -9.54 -19.38 -9.06
CA THR A 143 -8.97 -18.61 -10.18
C THR A 143 -8.17 -17.42 -9.68
N PHE A 144 -8.65 -16.66 -8.72
CA PHE A 144 -7.88 -15.60 -8.09
C PHE A 144 -6.72 -16.11 -7.22
N GLY A 145 -6.82 -17.33 -6.67
CA GLY A 145 -5.90 -17.84 -5.67
C GLY A 145 -6.14 -17.24 -4.28
N ILE A 146 -7.35 -16.73 -4.02
CA ILE A 146 -7.76 -16.25 -2.70
C ILE A 146 -7.94 -17.46 -1.79
N LYS A 147 -7.22 -17.48 -0.67
CA LYS A 147 -7.24 -18.60 0.27
C LYS A 147 -8.42 -18.49 1.22
N PRO A 148 -9.02 -19.61 1.64
CA PRO A 148 -9.98 -19.62 2.74
C PRO A 148 -9.28 -19.25 4.05
N ALA A 149 -10.02 -18.70 5.00
CA ALA A 149 -9.54 -18.51 6.36
C ALA A 149 -9.50 -19.87 7.10
N ASP A 150 -8.81 -19.90 8.23
CA ASP A 150 -8.65 -21.11 9.02
C ASP A 150 -10.04 -21.67 9.44
N GLY A 151 -10.24 -22.96 9.22
CA GLY A 151 -11.52 -23.64 9.46
C GLY A 151 -12.47 -23.67 8.27
N TYR A 152 -12.10 -23.09 7.12
CA TYR A 152 -12.87 -23.10 5.88
C TYR A 152 -12.08 -23.74 4.74
N THR A 153 -12.79 -24.22 3.72
CA THR A 153 -12.18 -24.76 2.49
C THR A 153 -12.56 -23.94 1.27
N VAL A 154 -11.77 -24.06 0.18
CA VAL A 154 -12.07 -23.36 -1.08
C VAL A 154 -13.41 -23.84 -1.64
N GLU A 155 -13.71 -25.14 -1.51
CA GLU A 155 -14.95 -25.73 -1.97
C GLU A 155 -16.17 -25.13 -1.26
N GLN A 156 -16.06 -24.86 0.05
CA GLN A 156 -17.12 -24.18 0.81
C GLN A 156 -17.36 -22.74 0.34
N LEU A 157 -16.29 -22.02 -0.04
CA LEU A 157 -16.41 -20.67 -0.61
C LEU A 157 -17.05 -20.70 -2.01
N GLU A 158 -16.82 -21.77 -2.79
CA GLU A 158 -17.35 -21.94 -4.15
C GLU A 158 -18.75 -22.57 -4.18
N GLU A 159 -19.29 -23.02 -3.04
CA GLU A 159 -20.58 -23.72 -2.99
C GLU A 159 -21.69 -22.94 -3.69
N ALA A 160 -22.49 -23.70 -4.41
CA ALA A 160 -23.52 -23.14 -5.27
C ALA A 160 -24.81 -22.78 -4.53
N VAL A 161 -25.07 -23.41 -3.40
CA VAL A 161 -26.34 -23.27 -2.66
C VAL A 161 -26.12 -22.36 -1.46
N LEU A 162 -25.79 -21.11 -1.76
CA LEU A 162 -25.84 -20.07 -0.72
C LEU A 162 -27.29 -19.56 -0.63
N PRO A 163 -27.88 -19.47 0.56
CA PRO A 163 -29.16 -18.79 0.75
C PRO A 163 -29.10 -17.39 0.14
N ALA A 164 -30.23 -16.88 -0.35
CA ALA A 164 -30.26 -15.56 -1.00
C ALA A 164 -29.73 -14.42 -0.11
N ASN A 165 -29.90 -14.55 1.20
CA ASN A 165 -29.42 -13.60 2.21
C ASN A 165 -28.09 -14.00 2.86
N SER A 166 -27.24 -14.80 2.18
CA SER A 166 -25.91 -15.14 2.68
C SER A 166 -24.83 -14.20 2.16
N ALA A 167 -23.70 -14.19 2.84
CA ALA A 167 -22.49 -13.48 2.44
C ALA A 167 -21.25 -14.29 2.82
N LEU A 168 -20.16 -14.10 2.07
CA LEU A 168 -18.82 -14.47 2.50
C LEU A 168 -18.12 -13.20 3.00
N LEU A 169 -17.38 -13.31 4.11
CA LEU A 169 -16.73 -12.15 4.74
C LEU A 169 -15.22 -12.34 4.79
N SER A 170 -14.47 -11.27 4.59
CA SER A 170 -13.02 -11.30 4.79
C SER A 170 -12.65 -11.51 6.26
N GLU A 171 -11.49 -12.13 6.49
CA GLU A 171 -11.02 -12.50 7.84
C GLU A 171 -10.87 -11.30 8.77
N ASP A 172 -10.37 -10.18 8.25
CA ASP A 172 -10.26 -8.91 8.99
C ASP A 172 -11.63 -8.38 9.43
N GLY A 173 -12.64 -8.44 8.55
CA GLY A 173 -14.00 -8.06 8.89
C GLY A 173 -14.64 -9.00 9.95
N ALA A 174 -14.43 -10.30 9.80
CA ALA A 174 -14.91 -11.30 10.76
C ALA A 174 -14.25 -11.10 12.14
N LYS A 175 -12.94 -10.93 12.17
CA LYS A 175 -12.17 -10.67 13.41
C LYS A 175 -12.62 -9.38 14.10
N PHE A 176 -12.89 -8.33 13.33
CA PHE A 176 -13.34 -7.07 13.89
C PHE A 176 -14.70 -7.16 14.59
N LEU A 177 -15.69 -7.79 13.92
CA LEU A 177 -17.05 -7.90 14.47
C LEU A 177 -17.20 -8.98 15.54
N TYR A 178 -16.49 -10.09 15.39
CA TYR A 178 -16.74 -11.31 16.16
C TYR A 178 -15.54 -11.79 16.98
N GLY A 179 -14.35 -11.19 16.78
CA GLY A 179 -13.12 -11.67 17.41
C GLY A 179 -12.80 -13.10 16.97
N ASP A 180 -12.57 -13.96 17.95
CA ASP A 180 -12.28 -15.38 17.71
C ASP A 180 -13.55 -16.27 17.64
N ASN A 181 -14.71 -15.74 18.02
CA ASN A 181 -15.97 -16.47 17.98
C ASN A 181 -16.61 -16.38 16.60
N ARG A 182 -16.43 -17.41 15.79
CA ARG A 182 -16.94 -17.48 14.41
C ARG A 182 -18.22 -18.33 14.26
N SER A 183 -18.89 -18.64 15.36
CA SER A 183 -20.16 -19.35 15.33
C SER A 183 -21.33 -18.39 15.06
N ASP A 184 -22.23 -18.76 14.15
CA ASP A 184 -23.46 -18.01 13.82
C ASP A 184 -23.25 -16.54 13.51
N MET A 185 -22.26 -16.25 12.63
CA MET A 185 -21.96 -14.88 12.21
C MET A 185 -23.06 -14.33 11.29
N ARG A 186 -23.56 -13.14 11.60
CA ARG A 186 -24.59 -12.44 10.83
C ARG A 186 -24.22 -10.97 10.65
N LEU A 187 -24.48 -10.43 9.48
CA LEU A 187 -24.31 -9.02 9.18
C LEU A 187 -25.67 -8.33 9.22
N SER A 188 -25.88 -7.47 10.19
CA SER A 188 -27.08 -6.64 10.31
C SER A 188 -26.79 -5.19 9.95
N LEU A 189 -27.82 -4.46 9.56
CA LEU A 189 -27.69 -3.00 9.40
C LEU A 189 -27.61 -2.32 10.78
N PRO A 190 -26.89 -1.19 10.88
CA PRO A 190 -26.95 -0.35 12.07
C PRO A 190 -28.40 0.04 12.40
N PRO A 191 -28.77 0.20 13.68
CA PRO A 191 -30.15 0.48 14.10
C PRO A 191 -30.79 1.68 13.38
N ARG A 192 -30.00 2.71 13.08
CA ARG A 192 -30.47 3.91 12.34
C ARG A 192 -30.95 3.59 10.90
N TYR A 193 -30.36 2.56 10.26
CA TYR A 193 -30.75 2.15 8.90
C TYR A 193 -31.86 1.09 8.92
N LEU A 194 -31.92 0.25 9.94
CA LEU A 194 -33.02 -0.73 10.11
C LEU A 194 -34.36 -0.04 10.16
N ALA A 195 -34.46 1.13 10.76
CA ALA A 195 -35.69 1.93 10.78
C ALA A 195 -36.15 2.40 9.38
N MET A 196 -35.22 2.45 8.40
CA MET A 196 -35.52 2.86 7.03
C MET A 196 -35.81 1.68 6.09
N VAL A 197 -35.46 0.45 6.50
CA VAL A 197 -35.61 -0.78 5.73
C VAL A 197 -36.23 -1.84 6.63
N PRO A 198 -37.56 -1.75 6.91
CA PRO A 198 -38.24 -2.63 7.89
C PRO A 198 -38.20 -4.11 7.50
N ASP A 199 -38.12 -4.42 6.21
CA ASP A 199 -38.07 -5.80 5.69
C ASP A 199 -36.65 -6.36 5.59
N TRP A 200 -35.65 -5.68 6.19
CA TRP A 200 -34.28 -6.15 6.19
C TRP A 200 -34.13 -7.51 6.88
N GLN A 201 -33.47 -8.44 6.20
CA GLN A 201 -33.06 -9.71 6.78
C GLN A 201 -31.54 -9.72 6.97
N ASP A 202 -31.10 -10.13 8.16
CA ASP A 202 -29.68 -10.29 8.45
C ASP A 202 -29.04 -11.27 7.48
N ARG A 203 -27.85 -10.91 6.99
CA ARG A 203 -27.11 -11.79 6.09
C ARG A 203 -26.30 -12.79 6.88
N VAL A 204 -26.51 -14.07 6.61
CA VAL A 204 -25.76 -15.16 7.26
C VAL A 204 -24.37 -15.25 6.61
N VAL A 205 -23.31 -15.18 7.43
CA VAL A 205 -21.94 -15.38 6.95
C VAL A 205 -21.67 -16.89 6.86
N THR A 206 -21.63 -17.40 5.64
CA THR A 206 -21.48 -18.83 5.35
C THR A 206 -20.03 -19.26 5.12
N GLY A 207 -19.10 -18.31 4.96
CA GLY A 207 -17.69 -18.60 4.79
C GLY A 207 -16.82 -17.38 5.04
N VAL A 208 -15.57 -17.64 5.42
CA VAL A 208 -14.56 -16.59 5.66
C VAL A 208 -13.34 -16.88 4.79
N PHE A 209 -12.82 -15.83 4.15
CA PHE A 209 -11.65 -15.91 3.28
C PHE A 209 -10.55 -14.97 3.79
N LYS A 210 -9.28 -15.25 3.46
CA LYS A 210 -8.14 -14.42 3.82
C LYS A 210 -8.26 -13.04 3.14
N SER A 211 -7.98 -12.01 3.91
CA SER A 211 -8.05 -10.63 3.43
C SER A 211 -7.11 -10.40 2.26
N PHE A 212 -7.51 -9.56 1.33
CA PHE A 212 -6.72 -9.18 0.15
C PHE A 212 -6.77 -7.69 -0.11
N LYS A 213 -5.80 -7.19 -0.86
CA LYS A 213 -5.70 -5.78 -1.24
C LYS A 213 -6.53 -5.52 -2.51
N MET A 214 -7.22 -4.40 -2.53
CA MET A 214 -7.93 -3.94 -3.74
C MET A 214 -6.97 -3.45 -4.83
N ASN A 215 -5.84 -2.86 -4.41
CA ASN A 215 -4.77 -2.36 -5.27
C ASN A 215 -3.44 -2.40 -4.51
N ASN A 216 -2.33 -2.20 -5.21
CA ASN A 216 -0.99 -2.28 -4.60
C ASN A 216 -0.70 -1.13 -3.64
N GLY A 217 -1.37 0.00 -3.81
CA GLY A 217 -1.16 1.20 -2.99
C GLY A 217 -1.89 1.21 -1.66
N ASN A 218 -2.85 0.31 -1.46
CA ASN A 218 -3.69 0.27 -0.27
C ASN A 218 -3.43 -0.98 0.56
N ARG A 219 -3.80 -0.90 1.83
CA ARG A 219 -3.92 -2.07 2.71
C ARG A 219 -5.18 -2.87 2.33
N ALA A 220 -5.26 -4.11 2.80
CA ALA A 220 -6.49 -4.86 2.73
C ALA A 220 -7.60 -4.11 3.49
N ILE A 221 -8.79 -4.10 2.93
CA ILE A 221 -10.00 -3.55 3.53
C ILE A 221 -11.01 -4.68 3.70
N PRO A 222 -11.93 -4.57 4.66
CA PRO A 222 -12.99 -5.54 4.82
C PRO A 222 -13.83 -5.65 3.54
N VAL A 223 -14.04 -6.89 3.08
CA VAL A 223 -14.79 -7.21 1.87
C VAL A 223 -15.88 -8.22 2.22
N ALA A 224 -17.06 -8.02 1.63
CA ALA A 224 -18.11 -9.01 1.63
C ALA A 224 -18.43 -9.42 0.18
N PHE A 225 -18.43 -10.73 -0.07
CA PHE A 225 -18.89 -11.29 -1.35
C PHE A 225 -20.35 -11.74 -1.24
N TYR A 226 -21.10 -11.41 -2.26
CA TYR A 226 -22.48 -11.80 -2.43
C TYR A 226 -22.62 -12.63 -3.71
N LYS A 227 -23.58 -13.56 -3.69
CA LYS A 227 -23.96 -14.29 -4.89
C LYS A 227 -24.57 -13.31 -5.88
N PHE A 228 -24.09 -13.35 -7.12
CA PHE A 228 -24.74 -12.64 -8.22
C PHE A 228 -26.04 -13.36 -8.61
N SER A 229 -27.13 -12.60 -8.70
CA SER A 229 -28.39 -13.03 -9.30
C SER A 229 -28.63 -12.22 -10.58
N GLN A 230 -29.20 -12.87 -11.58
CA GLN A 230 -29.60 -12.19 -12.83
C GLN A 230 -30.67 -11.12 -12.57
N ASP A 231 -31.50 -11.34 -11.54
CA ASP A 231 -32.57 -10.40 -11.16
C ASP A 231 -32.02 -9.11 -10.54
N ASP A 232 -30.76 -9.14 -10.01
CA ASP A 232 -30.09 -7.96 -9.46
C ASP A 232 -29.57 -7.01 -10.55
N ASN A 233 -29.64 -7.42 -11.81
CA ASN A 233 -29.06 -6.69 -12.94
C ASN A 233 -30.07 -5.73 -13.60
N ASN A 234 -30.53 -4.73 -12.85
CA ASN A 234 -31.46 -3.72 -13.31
C ASN A 234 -30.88 -2.87 -14.47
N GLY A 235 -30.91 -3.43 -15.70
CA GLY A 235 -30.69 -2.66 -16.93
C GLY A 235 -29.26 -2.23 -17.22
N THR A 236 -28.26 -2.82 -16.57
CA THR A 236 -26.86 -2.56 -16.93
C THR A 236 -26.50 -3.27 -18.23
N ASP A 237 -25.71 -2.60 -19.09
CA ASP A 237 -25.17 -3.19 -20.31
C ASP A 237 -24.19 -4.32 -19.94
N VAL A 238 -24.75 -5.53 -19.81
CA VAL A 238 -24.06 -6.72 -19.27
C VAL A 238 -22.74 -7.04 -19.98
N PRO A 239 -22.64 -6.95 -21.32
CA PRO A 239 -21.38 -7.25 -21.98
C PRO A 239 -20.28 -6.22 -21.70
N ALA A 240 -20.63 -4.95 -21.56
CA ALA A 240 -19.65 -3.89 -21.33
C ALA A 240 -19.03 -3.95 -19.93
N GLN A 241 -19.71 -4.60 -18.99
CA GLN A 241 -19.30 -4.69 -17.59
C GLN A 241 -18.90 -6.11 -17.16
N THR A 242 -18.91 -7.07 -18.07
CA THR A 242 -18.54 -8.47 -17.78
C THR A 242 -17.22 -8.82 -18.45
N TYR A 243 -16.36 -9.47 -17.70
CA TYR A 243 -15.06 -9.94 -18.19
C TYR A 243 -14.91 -11.42 -17.84
N ILE A 244 -14.10 -12.12 -18.60
CA ILE A 244 -13.66 -13.47 -18.24
C ILE A 244 -12.24 -13.38 -17.66
N LEU A 245 -12.06 -13.89 -16.48
CA LEU A 245 -10.74 -14.03 -15.88
C LEU A 245 -10.25 -15.46 -16.10
N VAL A 246 -9.05 -15.62 -16.56
CA VAL A 246 -8.39 -16.90 -16.73
C VAL A 246 -7.13 -16.96 -15.91
N ARG A 247 -6.91 -18.10 -15.25
CA ARG A 247 -5.68 -18.47 -14.59
C ARG A 247 -4.85 -19.34 -15.52
N VAL A 248 -3.66 -18.91 -15.83
CA VAL A 248 -2.73 -19.66 -16.70
C VAL A 248 -1.96 -20.68 -15.85
N LYS A 249 -1.71 -21.87 -16.41
CA LYS A 249 -0.97 -22.94 -15.74
C LYS A 249 0.43 -22.48 -15.30
N GLY A 250 0.93 -23.05 -14.21
CA GLY A 250 2.27 -22.76 -13.71
C GLY A 250 3.35 -23.09 -14.75
N GLY A 251 4.36 -22.21 -14.87
CA GLY A 251 5.46 -22.39 -15.81
C GLY A 251 5.20 -21.90 -17.24
N VAL A 252 3.98 -21.53 -17.57
CA VAL A 252 3.66 -20.95 -18.88
C VAL A 252 4.04 -19.47 -18.91
N ASN A 253 4.70 -19.04 -19.98
CA ASN A 253 5.02 -17.63 -20.20
C ASN A 253 3.77 -16.87 -20.64
N LEU A 254 3.33 -15.89 -19.82
CA LEU A 254 2.13 -15.12 -20.09
C LEU A 254 2.17 -14.31 -21.39
N ASP A 255 3.34 -13.80 -21.80
CA ASP A 255 3.43 -13.03 -23.04
C ASP A 255 3.18 -13.95 -24.24
N LYS A 256 3.78 -15.14 -24.25
CA LYS A 256 3.52 -16.14 -25.28
C LYS A 256 2.07 -16.61 -25.29
N PHE A 257 1.47 -16.82 -24.11
CA PHE A 257 0.05 -17.16 -24.01
C PHE A 257 -0.85 -16.08 -24.60
N ILE A 258 -0.58 -14.81 -24.32
CA ILE A 258 -1.32 -13.67 -24.87
C ILE A 258 -1.15 -13.56 -26.37
N ASP A 259 0.07 -13.77 -26.88
CA ASP A 259 0.35 -13.73 -28.32
C ASP A 259 -0.38 -14.86 -29.06
N ASP A 260 -0.32 -16.09 -28.53
CA ASP A 260 -1.09 -17.22 -29.10
C ASP A 260 -2.59 -17.02 -29.01
N PHE A 261 -3.08 -16.50 -27.89
CA PHE A 261 -4.48 -16.14 -27.73
C PHE A 261 -4.94 -15.12 -28.77
N ASN A 262 -4.17 -14.06 -29.01
CA ASN A 262 -4.51 -13.04 -30.01
C ASN A 262 -4.50 -13.56 -31.43
N GLN A 263 -3.66 -14.56 -31.74
CA GLN A 263 -3.59 -15.17 -33.08
C GLN A 263 -4.68 -16.21 -33.31
N ASN A 264 -4.90 -17.09 -32.35
CA ASN A 264 -5.67 -18.32 -32.47
C ASN A 264 -6.88 -18.37 -31.51
N GLY A 265 -6.65 -18.11 -30.20
CA GLY A 265 -7.64 -18.30 -29.14
C GLY A 265 -8.81 -17.32 -29.22
N ILE A 266 -8.55 -16.07 -29.59
CA ILE A 266 -9.57 -15.02 -29.66
C ILE A 266 -10.72 -15.38 -30.62
N LYS A 267 -10.42 -16.12 -31.71
CA LYS A 267 -11.40 -16.55 -32.70
C LYS A 267 -12.27 -17.71 -32.23
N GLN A 268 -11.82 -18.43 -31.22
CA GLN A 268 -12.53 -19.59 -30.66
C GLN A 268 -13.54 -19.18 -29.59
N LEU A 269 -13.38 -18.01 -29.00
CA LEU A 269 -14.21 -17.52 -27.91
C LEU A 269 -15.32 -16.63 -28.42
N HIS A 270 -16.42 -17.23 -28.82
CA HIS A 270 -17.65 -16.53 -29.21
C HIS A 270 -18.88 -17.39 -28.90
N SER A 271 -19.98 -16.73 -28.59
CA SER A 271 -21.30 -17.36 -28.44
C SER A 271 -22.37 -16.29 -28.66
N GLY A 272 -23.39 -16.64 -29.45
CA GLY A 272 -24.44 -15.69 -29.80
C GLY A 272 -23.88 -14.38 -30.36
N ASN A 273 -24.30 -13.29 -29.75
CA ASN A 273 -23.82 -11.95 -30.15
C ASN A 273 -22.51 -11.54 -29.44
N LEU A 274 -21.94 -12.39 -28.59
CA LEU A 274 -20.73 -12.08 -27.81
C LEU A 274 -19.48 -12.71 -28.41
N TYR A 275 -18.36 -12.00 -28.29
CA TYR A 275 -17.06 -12.49 -28.72
C TYR A 275 -15.95 -11.95 -27.81
N ALA A 276 -14.83 -12.66 -27.71
CA ALA A 276 -13.64 -12.14 -27.07
C ALA A 276 -13.04 -10.99 -27.89
N ARG A 277 -12.90 -9.82 -27.27
CA ARG A 277 -12.39 -8.61 -27.92
C ARG A 277 -10.89 -8.42 -27.73
N SER A 278 -10.41 -8.68 -26.51
CA SER A 278 -9.00 -8.49 -26.16
C SER A 278 -8.66 -9.26 -24.89
N ILE A 279 -7.38 -9.58 -24.72
CA ILE A 279 -6.83 -10.14 -23.52
C ILE A 279 -5.74 -9.23 -22.95
N MET A 280 -5.62 -9.16 -21.64
CA MET A 280 -4.63 -8.34 -20.94
C MET A 280 -4.14 -9.04 -19.69
N LYS A 281 -2.85 -8.93 -19.36
CA LYS A 281 -2.32 -9.35 -18.04
C LYS A 281 -3.06 -8.61 -16.92
N TYR A 282 -3.40 -9.33 -15.88
CA TYR A 282 -4.06 -8.73 -14.73
C TYR A 282 -3.13 -7.77 -13.97
N SER A 283 -1.83 -8.10 -13.88
CA SER A 283 -0.81 -7.22 -13.32
C SER A 283 -0.73 -5.87 -14.05
N THR A 284 -0.76 -5.87 -15.39
CA THR A 284 -0.80 -4.62 -16.17
C THR A 284 -2.05 -3.80 -15.93
N LEU A 285 -3.19 -4.46 -15.74
CA LEU A 285 -4.43 -3.80 -15.35
C LEU A 285 -4.28 -3.09 -14.00
N MET A 286 -3.69 -3.77 -13.02
CA MET A 286 -3.41 -3.23 -11.69
C MET A 286 -2.46 -2.03 -11.76
N GLU A 287 -1.35 -2.15 -12.50
CA GLU A 287 -0.40 -1.06 -12.70
C GLU A 287 -1.04 0.19 -13.34
N ASN A 288 -1.88 0.00 -14.34
CA ASN A 288 -2.60 1.09 -14.99
C ASN A 288 -3.56 1.82 -14.02
N ARG A 289 -4.17 1.08 -13.11
CA ARG A 289 -5.04 1.65 -12.07
C ARG A 289 -4.26 2.37 -10.99
N ASP A 290 -3.14 1.79 -10.58
CA ASP A 290 -2.28 2.39 -9.57
C ASP A 290 -1.47 3.58 -10.11
N ARG A 291 -1.56 3.90 -11.40
CA ARG A 291 -0.73 4.92 -12.06
C ARG A 291 -0.78 6.27 -11.34
N TYR A 292 -1.97 6.72 -10.93
CA TYR A 292 -2.11 7.97 -10.18
C TYR A 292 -1.35 7.92 -8.85
N TYR A 293 -1.54 6.84 -8.09
CA TYR A 293 -0.83 6.60 -6.84
C TYR A 293 0.68 6.49 -7.06
N LEU A 294 1.12 5.71 -8.05
CA LEU A 294 2.54 5.56 -8.38
C LEU A 294 3.19 6.89 -8.78
N ASN A 295 2.48 7.73 -9.53
CA ASN A 295 2.98 9.06 -9.88
C ASN A 295 3.09 9.97 -8.66
N ALA A 296 2.11 9.97 -7.77
CA ALA A 296 2.17 10.71 -6.51
C ALA A 296 3.35 10.23 -5.63
N MET A 297 3.60 8.92 -5.55
CA MET A 297 4.75 8.38 -4.83
C MET A 297 6.08 8.73 -5.49
N ARG A 298 6.19 8.69 -6.82
CA ARG A 298 7.38 9.14 -7.55
C ARG A 298 7.71 10.60 -7.24
N MET A 299 6.71 11.47 -7.23
CA MET A 299 6.89 12.88 -6.84
C MET A 299 7.43 13.02 -5.43
N ARG A 300 6.93 12.23 -4.47
CA ARG A 300 7.44 12.22 -3.09
C ARG A 300 8.88 11.72 -3.00
N TYR A 301 9.25 10.69 -3.76
CA TYR A 301 10.64 10.21 -3.83
C TYR A 301 11.59 11.27 -4.39
N VAL A 302 11.19 11.97 -5.46
CA VAL A 302 11.97 13.07 -6.03
C VAL A 302 12.12 14.21 -5.03
N LEU A 303 11.03 14.57 -4.34
CA LEU A 303 11.06 15.61 -3.30
C LEU A 303 11.97 15.21 -2.13
N ALA A 304 11.87 13.95 -1.67
CA ALA A 304 12.73 13.42 -0.61
C ALA A 304 14.21 13.43 -1.03
N ALA A 305 14.53 13.01 -2.25
CA ALA A 305 15.89 13.06 -2.78
C ALA A 305 16.43 14.49 -2.89
N PHE A 306 15.63 15.42 -3.43
CA PHE A 306 15.98 16.83 -3.51
C PHE A 306 16.23 17.42 -2.11
N PHE A 307 15.36 17.14 -1.16
CA PHE A 307 15.49 17.59 0.22
C PHE A 307 16.76 17.04 0.87
N MET A 308 17.07 15.75 0.66
CA MET A 308 18.30 15.13 1.16
C MET A 308 19.57 15.77 0.60
N ILE A 309 19.59 16.04 -0.70
CA ILE A 309 20.72 16.71 -1.36
C ILE A 309 20.89 18.14 -0.79
N SER A 310 19.79 18.88 -0.69
CA SER A 310 19.80 20.25 -0.14
C SER A 310 20.29 20.28 1.31
N LEU A 311 19.84 19.35 2.13
CA LEU A 311 20.31 19.16 3.50
C LEU A 311 21.81 18.87 3.55
N CYS A 312 22.28 17.95 2.73
CA CYS A 312 23.69 17.58 2.66
C CYS A 312 24.57 18.80 2.32
N LEU A 313 24.15 19.58 1.33
CA LEU A 313 24.86 20.82 0.92
C LEU A 313 24.86 21.87 2.04
N GLY A 314 23.73 22.07 2.73
CA GLY A 314 23.62 22.97 3.88
C GLY A 314 24.57 22.57 5.01
N VAL A 315 24.57 21.30 5.39
CA VAL A 315 25.47 20.76 6.42
C VAL A 315 26.93 20.89 6.01
N ILE A 316 27.30 20.54 4.76
CA ILE A 316 28.66 20.70 4.26
C ILE A 316 29.10 22.19 4.36
N GLY A 317 28.26 23.12 3.90
CA GLY A 317 28.56 24.54 3.95
C GLY A 317 28.77 25.05 5.37
N THR A 318 27.87 24.69 6.30
CA THR A 318 27.93 25.11 7.70
C THR A 318 29.16 24.53 8.40
N PHE A 319 29.45 23.26 8.21
CA PHE A 319 30.64 22.63 8.80
C PHE A 319 31.92 23.11 8.17
N TRP A 320 31.94 23.45 6.87
CA TRP A 320 33.10 24.06 6.22
C TRP A 320 33.47 25.38 6.86
N LEU A 321 32.48 26.25 7.11
CA LEU A 321 32.71 27.53 7.80
C LEU A 321 33.18 27.32 9.24
N GLN A 322 32.60 26.39 9.96
CA GLN A 322 33.01 26.08 11.34
C GLN A 322 34.43 25.51 11.42
N THR A 323 34.85 24.68 10.46
CA THR A 323 36.19 24.10 10.46
C THR A 323 37.26 25.12 10.14
N LYS A 324 36.97 26.11 9.29
CA LYS A 324 37.92 27.25 9.06
C LYS A 324 38.24 27.98 10.36
N VAL A 325 37.21 28.31 11.16
CA VAL A 325 37.36 28.99 12.45
C VAL A 325 38.07 28.12 13.50
N ARG A 326 38.09 26.79 13.35
CA ARG A 326 38.72 25.82 14.27
C ARG A 326 40.16 25.45 13.86
N LYS A 327 40.68 26.01 12.78
CA LYS A 327 41.98 25.63 12.24
C LYS A 327 43.10 25.77 13.30
N GLU A 328 43.10 26.88 14.05
CA GLU A 328 44.05 27.14 15.14
C GLU A 328 43.91 26.15 16.29
N ASP A 329 42.68 25.93 16.80
CA ASP A 329 42.42 24.98 17.88
C ASP A 329 42.89 23.57 17.53
N ILE A 330 42.71 23.15 16.27
CA ILE A 330 43.11 21.85 15.76
C ILE A 330 44.63 21.79 15.58
N GLY A 331 45.26 22.89 15.10
CA GLY A 331 46.72 23.01 15.02
C GLY A 331 47.38 22.83 16.39
N VAL A 332 46.83 23.43 17.42
CA VAL A 332 47.29 23.25 18.81
C VAL A 332 47.13 21.78 19.25
N MET A 333 45.96 21.15 18.98
CA MET A 333 45.76 19.73 19.32
C MET A 333 46.75 18.81 18.61
N LEU A 334 47.07 19.08 17.35
CA LEU A 334 48.07 18.32 16.59
C LEU A 334 49.48 18.48 17.16
N SER A 335 49.84 19.69 17.60
CA SER A 335 51.17 19.98 18.20
C SER A 335 51.34 19.29 19.57
N PHE A 336 50.25 19.04 20.31
CA PHE A 336 50.26 18.27 21.54
C PHE A 336 50.13 16.72 21.31
N GLY A 337 50.32 16.25 20.09
CA GLY A 337 50.36 14.79 19.78
C GLY A 337 49.02 14.21 19.39
N GLY A 338 48.01 15.03 19.13
CA GLY A 338 46.74 14.56 18.56
C GLY A 338 46.92 13.91 17.18
N THR A 339 46.36 12.74 16.95
CA THR A 339 46.40 12.12 15.61
C THR A 339 45.24 12.62 14.72
N PRO A 340 45.42 12.70 13.38
CA PRO A 340 44.36 13.04 12.46
C PRO A 340 43.08 12.23 12.66
N LYS A 341 43.21 10.93 12.96
CA LYS A 341 42.08 10.03 13.26
C LYS A 341 41.32 10.46 14.51
N THR A 342 42.03 10.87 15.57
CA THR A 342 41.39 11.33 16.82
C THR A 342 40.61 12.61 16.59
N ILE A 343 41.14 13.56 15.85
CA ILE A 343 40.49 14.82 15.53
C ILE A 343 39.25 14.59 14.66
N MET A 344 39.38 13.78 13.63
CA MET A 344 38.27 13.40 12.77
C MET A 344 37.15 12.73 13.54
N SER A 345 37.47 11.73 14.38
CA SER A 345 36.51 11.04 15.25
C SER A 345 35.80 12.00 16.23
N MET A 346 36.53 13.00 16.74
CA MET A 346 35.97 14.02 17.63
C MET A 346 34.96 14.90 16.88
N LEU A 347 35.30 15.39 15.68
CA LEU A 347 34.41 16.23 14.86
C LEU A 347 33.16 15.47 14.41
N MET A 348 33.32 14.22 13.95
CA MET A 348 32.21 13.36 13.59
C MET A 348 31.31 13.06 14.81
N GLY A 349 31.91 12.78 15.97
CA GLY A 349 31.18 12.56 17.22
C GLY A 349 30.38 13.79 17.68
N GLU A 350 30.95 15.02 17.55
CA GLU A 350 30.19 16.25 17.80
C GLU A 350 28.97 16.35 16.87
N GLY A 351 29.14 16.04 15.58
CA GLY A 351 28.04 16.03 14.60
C GLY A 351 26.93 15.04 14.97
N VAL A 352 27.30 13.82 15.32
CA VAL A 352 26.31 12.78 15.74
C VAL A 352 25.53 13.21 16.96
N VAL A 353 26.21 13.73 18.00
CA VAL A 353 25.55 14.19 19.24
C VAL A 353 24.61 15.35 18.96
N LEU A 354 25.04 16.36 18.18
CA LEU A 354 24.19 17.49 17.83
C LEU A 354 22.97 17.05 17.03
N THR A 355 23.15 16.16 16.04
CA THR A 355 22.06 15.62 15.23
C THR A 355 21.10 14.81 16.10
N THR A 356 21.60 13.97 16.98
CA THR A 356 20.73 13.15 17.86
C THR A 356 19.85 14.04 18.72
N ILE A 357 20.43 15.07 19.37
CA ILE A 357 19.65 15.98 20.22
C ILE A 357 18.64 16.78 19.38
N ALA A 358 19.06 17.27 18.20
CA ALA A 358 18.19 18.02 17.30
C ALA A 358 17.03 17.17 16.79
N VAL A 359 17.29 15.92 16.38
CA VAL A 359 16.24 14.98 15.92
C VAL A 359 15.27 14.65 17.06
N VAL A 360 15.76 14.38 18.26
CA VAL A 360 14.87 14.13 19.41
C VAL A 360 13.94 15.32 19.66
N ILE A 361 14.48 16.55 19.68
CA ILE A 361 13.65 17.75 19.85
C ILE A 361 12.68 17.93 18.69
N GLY A 362 13.15 17.81 17.45
CA GLY A 362 12.30 17.93 16.25
C GLY A 362 11.17 16.89 16.23
N CYS A 363 11.48 15.63 16.59
CA CYS A 363 10.48 14.57 16.71
C CYS A 363 9.48 14.85 17.83
N LEU A 364 9.92 15.37 18.98
CA LEU A 364 9.01 15.74 20.07
C LEU A 364 8.05 16.89 19.67
N ILE A 365 8.55 17.86 18.90
CA ILE A 365 7.70 18.94 18.37
C ILE A 365 6.68 18.35 17.37
N TYR A 366 7.12 17.47 16.47
CA TYR A 366 6.23 16.83 15.51
C TYR A 366 5.22 15.88 16.19
N MET A 367 5.63 15.23 17.30
CA MET A 367 4.73 14.37 18.08
C MET A 367 3.50 15.15 18.58
N GLN A 368 3.67 16.41 18.97
CA GLN A 368 2.57 17.25 19.41
C GLN A 368 1.54 17.45 18.28
N TYR A 369 2.02 17.67 17.05
CA TYR A 369 1.17 17.72 15.87
C TYR A 369 0.52 16.37 15.60
N GLY A 370 1.28 15.27 15.62
CA GLY A 370 0.78 13.92 15.39
C GLY A 370 -0.27 13.45 16.42
N ILE A 371 -0.24 13.95 17.64
CA ILE A 371 -1.27 13.65 18.65
C ILE A 371 -2.57 14.38 18.33
N SER A 372 -2.51 15.63 17.83
CA SER A 372 -3.72 16.42 17.53
C SER A 372 -4.37 16.04 16.22
N GLU A 373 -3.60 15.78 15.17
CA GLU A 373 -4.08 15.55 13.80
C GLU A 373 -4.04 14.08 13.37
N GLY A 374 -3.39 13.23 14.16
CA GLY A 374 -3.08 11.84 13.78
C GLY A 374 -1.80 11.73 12.95
N LEU A 375 -1.17 10.54 12.99
CA LEU A 375 -0.13 10.18 12.03
C LEU A 375 -0.79 9.75 10.73
N VAL A 376 -0.14 10.05 9.61
CA VAL A 376 -0.70 9.89 8.28
C VAL A 376 -1.07 8.43 7.97
N ASN A 377 -2.34 8.10 8.21
CA ASN A 377 -2.99 6.90 7.69
C ASN A 377 -3.84 7.21 6.43
N ASP A 378 -4.15 8.49 6.17
CA ASP A 378 -5.14 8.91 5.17
C ASP A 378 -4.59 9.07 3.74
N TYR A 379 -3.27 9.01 3.54
CA TYR A 379 -2.70 9.16 2.18
C TYR A 379 -2.87 7.93 1.30
N LEU A 380 -3.22 6.83 1.90
CA LEU A 380 -3.55 5.60 1.22
C LEU A 380 -5.08 5.51 1.29
N TRP A 381 -5.73 5.58 0.17
CA TRP A 381 -7.18 5.46 0.02
C TRP A 381 -7.69 4.29 0.86
N GLY A 382 -8.38 4.58 1.95
CA GLY A 382 -8.82 3.57 2.92
C GLY A 382 -8.35 3.82 4.35
N GLY A 383 -7.95 5.06 4.67
CA GLY A 383 -7.67 5.45 6.06
C GLY A 383 -8.80 5.05 7.00
N ALA A 384 -8.43 4.68 8.22
CA ALA A 384 -9.39 4.33 9.25
C ALA A 384 -10.38 5.50 9.42
N ARG A 385 -11.61 5.28 8.99
CA ARG A 385 -12.74 6.15 9.36
C ARG A 385 -13.29 5.63 10.66
N GLU A 386 -13.94 6.48 11.43
CA GLU A 386 -14.62 6.06 12.66
C GLU A 386 -15.59 4.90 12.46
N ASP A 387 -16.17 4.79 11.23
CA ASP A 387 -17.10 3.75 10.81
C ASP A 387 -16.45 2.54 10.11
N SER A 388 -15.13 2.52 10.02
CA SER A 388 -14.38 1.42 9.42
C SER A 388 -12.98 1.35 10.03
N PRO A 389 -12.85 1.00 11.31
CA PRO A 389 -11.55 0.77 11.88
C PRO A 389 -10.91 -0.39 11.09
N MET A 390 -9.76 -0.13 10.50
CA MET A 390 -8.91 -1.20 9.99
C MET A 390 -8.57 -2.11 11.15
N VAL A 391 -8.59 -3.42 10.95
CA VAL A 391 -8.10 -4.35 11.96
C VAL A 391 -6.65 -3.99 12.24
N ALA A 392 -6.38 -3.56 13.48
CA ALA A 392 -5.07 -3.09 13.92
C ALA A 392 -4.10 -4.28 14.05
N ASP A 393 -3.52 -4.71 12.95
CA ASP A 393 -2.51 -5.78 12.92
C ASP A 393 -1.13 -5.29 12.45
N SER A 394 -0.95 -3.97 12.34
CA SER A 394 0.28 -3.39 11.81
C SER A 394 0.85 -2.32 12.74
N TRP A 395 2.18 -2.19 12.74
CA TRP A 395 2.88 -1.13 13.45
C TRP A 395 2.38 0.29 13.07
N ILE A 396 1.81 0.46 11.86
CA ILE A 396 1.24 1.73 11.38
C ILE A 396 0.03 2.14 12.23
N ASP A 397 -0.75 1.19 12.72
CA ASP A 397 -1.97 1.47 13.49
C ASP A 397 -1.71 1.81 14.95
N SER A 398 -0.53 1.47 15.45
CA SER A 398 -0.08 1.79 16.79
C SER A 398 0.71 3.10 16.78
N PHE A 399 0.11 4.20 17.28
CA PHE A 399 0.78 5.50 17.34
C PHE A 399 2.22 5.42 17.90
N PRO A 400 2.49 4.75 19.06
CA PRO A 400 3.84 4.66 19.57
C PRO A 400 4.80 3.92 18.65
N GLN A 401 4.37 2.80 18.05
CA GLN A 401 5.21 2.01 17.16
C GLN A 401 5.51 2.77 15.88
N HIS A 402 4.49 3.36 15.24
CA HIS A 402 4.63 4.18 14.05
C HIS A 402 5.60 5.33 14.29
N PHE A 403 5.37 6.08 15.38
CA PHE A 403 6.19 7.23 15.73
C PHE A 403 7.65 6.83 15.96
N LEU A 404 7.92 5.77 16.72
CA LEU A 404 9.27 5.31 17.02
C LEU A 404 10.01 4.79 15.78
N ILE A 405 9.33 4.03 14.93
CA ILE A 405 9.94 3.47 13.70
C ILE A 405 10.34 4.60 12.74
N VAL A 406 9.42 5.53 12.46
CA VAL A 406 9.70 6.64 11.54
C VAL A 406 10.74 7.59 12.12
N SER A 407 10.67 7.92 13.42
CA SER A 407 11.70 8.72 14.11
C SER A 407 13.08 8.06 14.04
N GLY A 408 13.14 6.75 14.22
CA GLY A 408 14.39 5.99 14.10
C GLY A 408 14.98 6.03 12.69
N ILE A 409 14.14 5.91 11.67
CA ILE A 409 14.56 6.03 10.27
C ILE A 409 15.05 7.45 9.97
N ILE A 410 14.35 8.49 10.42
CA ILE A 410 14.76 9.88 10.24
C ILE A 410 16.10 10.13 10.95
N TRP A 411 16.25 9.66 12.19
CA TRP A 411 17.51 9.77 12.91
C TRP A 411 18.68 9.12 12.15
N LEU A 412 18.48 7.92 11.63
CA LEU A 412 19.49 7.19 10.86
C LEU A 412 19.88 7.97 9.59
N ILE A 413 18.89 8.40 8.81
CA ILE A 413 19.09 9.16 7.57
C ILE A 413 19.84 10.46 7.86
N MET A 414 19.37 11.27 8.81
CA MET A 414 20.00 12.54 9.16
C MET A 414 21.42 12.35 9.68
N THR A 415 21.66 11.31 10.49
CA THR A 415 23.01 10.99 10.99
C THR A 415 23.95 10.64 9.85
N ILE A 416 23.52 9.81 8.91
CA ILE A 416 24.34 9.46 7.72
C ILE A 416 24.66 10.71 6.90
N VAL A 417 23.67 11.56 6.61
CA VAL A 417 23.86 12.80 5.84
C VAL A 417 24.82 13.76 6.53
N VAL A 418 24.65 13.96 7.84
CA VAL A 418 25.53 14.82 8.63
C VAL A 418 26.96 14.27 8.66
N LEU A 419 27.14 12.95 8.83
CA LEU A 419 28.45 12.30 8.78
C LEU A 419 29.14 12.50 7.42
N ILE A 420 28.42 12.32 6.31
CA ILE A 420 28.93 12.58 4.96
C ILE A 420 29.30 14.06 4.82
N GLY A 421 28.44 14.96 5.27
CA GLY A 421 28.68 16.41 5.21
C GLY A 421 29.89 16.88 6.02
N ILE A 422 30.13 16.28 7.19
CA ILE A 422 31.27 16.58 8.05
C ILE A 422 32.56 15.94 7.54
N PHE A 423 32.48 14.78 6.91
CA PHE A 423 33.65 13.98 6.51
C PHE A 423 34.62 14.79 5.64
N ILE A 424 34.12 15.51 4.62
CA ILE A 424 34.94 16.26 3.68
C ILE A 424 35.75 17.37 4.40
N PRO A 425 35.11 18.30 5.15
CA PRO A 425 35.85 19.35 5.85
C PRO A 425 36.72 18.79 6.99
N ALA A 426 36.28 17.80 7.72
CA ALA A 426 37.04 17.16 8.81
C ALA A 426 38.29 16.48 8.31
N HIS A 427 38.21 15.77 7.19
CA HIS A 427 39.36 15.11 6.56
C HIS A 427 40.42 16.17 6.15
N LYS A 428 39.97 17.23 5.50
CA LYS A 428 40.90 18.31 5.04
C LYS A 428 41.63 18.96 6.21
N ILE A 429 40.91 19.30 7.29
CA ILE A 429 41.53 20.03 8.41
C ILE A 429 42.38 19.14 9.34
N SER A 430 42.02 17.84 9.46
CA SER A 430 42.80 16.90 10.28
C SER A 430 44.20 16.58 9.72
N HIS A 431 44.44 16.87 8.45
CA HIS A 431 45.71 16.62 7.76
C HIS A 431 46.52 17.91 7.53
N VAL A 432 46.10 19.06 8.05
CA VAL A 432 46.87 20.32 7.96
C VAL A 432 48.11 20.20 8.86
N GLN A 433 49.26 20.65 8.33
CA GLN A 433 50.49 20.69 9.14
C GLN A 433 50.35 21.71 10.29
N PRO A 434 50.82 21.37 11.53
CA PRO A 434 50.72 22.27 12.68
C PRO A 434 51.31 23.68 12.41
N THR A 435 52.40 23.72 11.64
CA THR A 435 53.09 24.96 11.24
C THR A 435 52.25 25.84 10.31
N GLU A 436 51.46 25.24 9.42
CA GLU A 436 50.57 25.92 8.50
C GLU A 436 49.27 26.36 9.20
N ALA A 437 48.82 25.62 10.23
CA ALA A 437 47.66 25.96 11.01
C ALA A 437 47.86 27.19 11.92
N LEU A 438 49.11 27.42 12.38
CA LEU A 438 49.47 28.48 13.30
C LEU A 438 50.09 29.70 12.59
N ARG A 439 50.28 29.66 11.25
CA ARG A 439 50.97 30.70 10.48
C ARG A 439 50.02 31.65 9.70
N ASP A 440 48.72 31.48 9.80
CA ASP A 440 47.77 32.39 9.16
C ASP A 440 47.54 33.64 10.07
N GLU A 441 48.46 34.56 10.04
CA GLU A 441 48.31 36.00 10.28
C GLU A 441 48.54 36.74 8.97
#